data_c50cff315063bafc833c87ef0259d01c
#
_entry.id   c50cff315063bafc833c87ef0259d01c
#
_cell.length_a   1.000
_cell.length_b   1.000
_cell.length_c   1.000
_cell.angle_alpha   90.00
_cell.angle_beta   90.00
_cell.angle_gamma   90.00
#
_symmetry.space_group_name_H-M   'P 1'
#
loop_
_entity.id
_entity.type
_entity.pdbx_description
1 polymer ?
#
loop_
_entity_poly.entity_id
_entity_poly.type
_entity_poly.pdbx_seq_one_letter_code
_entity_poly.pdbx_strand_id
1 'polypeptide(L)'
;MSGHSKWATTKHRKGAKDSARAKVFAKLIRQVEVAAREGGGDAATNASLRTMFQKAREASVPIDTIERAIKRGTGELEGVRYEAISYEGYAPGGVAIIIETLTDNRNRTSAEIKHLLSKNGGTIAEPGAVSWQFDRKGLVEVKGPLDEDQLLEWALEAGGENFSAQGDNFVVTTEPTDVGVVRDALEGFGLGIVSADLTLVPQNLIPVQDEAEAKRVLRLMDAIDDHDDVQNVYANFDISDEILANFEG
;
A
#
# COMPACT_ATOMS: atom_id res chain seq x y z
N MET A 1 -6.23 5.74 -14.57
CA MET A 1 -5.76 5.34 -13.21
C MET A 1 -6.88 4.66 -12.45
N SER A 2 -6.59 3.67 -11.60
CA SER A 2 -7.62 3.06 -10.77
C SER A 2 -8.08 4.02 -9.68
N GLY A 3 -9.38 4.04 -9.37
CA GLY A 3 -9.94 4.85 -8.27
C GLY A 3 -9.31 4.51 -6.92
N HIS A 4 -8.82 3.28 -6.75
CA HIS A 4 -8.07 2.84 -5.57
C HIS A 4 -6.75 3.63 -5.38
N SER A 5 -5.94 3.80 -6.43
CA SER A 5 -4.69 4.58 -6.34
C SER A 5 -4.99 6.04 -5.98
N LYS A 6 -6.05 6.61 -6.56
CA LYS A 6 -6.51 7.98 -6.24
C LYS A 6 -7.00 8.10 -4.79
N TRP A 7 -7.77 7.11 -4.29
CA TRP A 7 -8.24 7.08 -2.90
C TRP A 7 -7.05 7.01 -1.92
N ALA A 8 -6.10 6.13 -2.16
CA ALA A 8 -4.90 5.99 -1.32
C ALA A 8 -4.13 7.33 -1.23
N THR A 9 -3.91 7.99 -2.37
CA THR A 9 -3.22 9.31 -2.42
C THR A 9 -4.01 10.39 -1.71
N THR A 10 -5.35 10.46 -1.90
CA THR A 10 -6.21 11.45 -1.26
C THR A 10 -6.23 11.29 0.26
N LYS A 11 -6.27 10.06 0.75
CA LYS A 11 -6.21 9.74 2.18
C LYS A 11 -4.91 10.24 2.82
N HIS A 12 -3.78 10.00 2.19
CA HIS A 12 -2.49 10.47 2.71
C HIS A 12 -2.39 11.99 2.79
N ARG A 13 -3.04 12.72 1.89
CA ARG A 13 -3.09 14.20 1.93
C ARG A 13 -3.98 14.76 3.05
N LYS A 14 -5.09 14.06 3.43
CA LYS A 14 -6.04 14.52 4.46
C LYS A 14 -5.65 14.16 5.90
N GLY A 15 -4.69 13.29 6.12
CA GLY A 15 -4.48 12.57 7.38
C GLY A 15 -3.41 13.10 8.33
N ALA A 16 -3.37 14.38 8.66
CA ALA A 16 -2.41 14.89 9.65
C ALA A 16 -3.01 15.01 11.08
N LYS A 17 -3.68 13.99 11.57
CA LYS A 17 -4.02 13.90 13.00
C LYS A 17 -3.04 12.96 13.69
N ASP A 18 -2.63 13.28 14.94
CA ASP A 18 -1.67 12.49 15.72
C ASP A 18 -2.02 11.00 15.82
N SER A 19 -3.32 10.66 15.85
CA SER A 19 -3.79 9.27 15.86
C SER A 19 -3.49 8.52 14.55
N ALA A 20 -3.64 9.16 13.40
CA ALA A 20 -3.31 8.56 12.11
C ALA A 20 -1.79 8.32 11.98
N ARG A 21 -0.98 9.28 12.46
CA ARG A 21 0.48 9.15 12.52
C ARG A 21 0.92 7.99 13.41
N ALA A 22 0.29 7.81 14.58
CA ALA A 22 0.58 6.70 15.47
C ALA A 22 0.28 5.33 14.83
N LYS A 23 -0.83 5.22 14.06
CA LYS A 23 -1.16 3.99 13.31
C LYS A 23 -0.12 3.69 12.23
N VAL A 24 0.27 4.70 11.43
CA VAL A 24 1.33 4.53 10.42
C VAL A 24 2.64 4.05 11.08
N PHE A 25 3.02 4.64 12.20
CA PHE A 25 4.20 4.21 12.95
C PHE A 25 4.10 2.76 13.39
N ALA A 26 2.95 2.36 13.95
CA ALA A 26 2.73 0.98 14.41
C ALA A 26 2.84 -0.03 13.26
N LYS A 27 2.25 0.27 12.09
CA LYS A 27 2.33 -0.55 10.89
C LYS A 27 3.80 -0.71 10.43
N LEU A 28 4.53 0.40 10.28
CA LEU A 28 5.93 0.38 9.86
C LEU A 28 6.84 -0.38 10.84
N ILE A 29 6.63 -0.21 12.14
CA ILE A 29 7.40 -0.91 13.17
C ILE A 29 7.17 -2.42 13.12
N ARG A 30 5.93 -2.89 12.88
CA ARG A 30 5.65 -4.33 12.65
C ARG A 30 6.38 -4.85 11.41
N GLN A 31 6.36 -4.11 10.32
CA GLN A 31 7.07 -4.48 9.08
C GLN A 31 8.59 -4.56 9.29
N VAL A 32 9.18 -3.62 10.03
CA VAL A 32 10.60 -3.65 10.41
C VAL A 32 10.93 -4.89 11.23
N GLU A 33 10.09 -5.21 12.24
CA GLU A 33 10.28 -6.39 13.09
C GLU A 33 10.21 -7.70 12.30
N VAL A 34 9.23 -7.82 11.39
CA VAL A 34 9.08 -8.99 10.51
C VAL A 34 10.27 -9.10 9.55
N ALA A 35 10.66 -8.02 8.89
CA ALA A 35 11.82 -8.01 7.98
C ALA A 35 13.12 -8.40 8.69
N ALA A 36 13.34 -7.93 9.91
CA ALA A 36 14.50 -8.32 10.72
C ALA A 36 14.47 -9.78 11.13
N ARG A 37 13.28 -10.34 11.41
CA ARG A 37 13.11 -11.76 11.76
C ARG A 37 13.41 -12.69 10.59
N GLU A 38 12.98 -12.32 9.39
CA GLU A 38 13.11 -13.17 8.21
C GLU A 38 14.51 -13.11 7.59
N GLY A 39 15.14 -11.95 7.57
CA GLY A 39 16.40 -11.74 6.86
C GLY A 39 17.58 -11.29 7.73
N GLY A 40 17.40 -11.22 9.07
CA GLY A 40 18.42 -10.75 10.00
C GLY A 40 18.42 -9.24 10.20
N GLY A 41 19.11 -8.78 11.25
CA GLY A 41 19.10 -7.39 11.73
C GLY A 41 20.05 -6.43 10.99
N ASP A 42 20.81 -6.91 10.02
CA ASP A 42 21.74 -6.07 9.25
C ASP A 42 21.11 -5.59 7.93
N ALA A 43 20.81 -4.30 7.86
CA ALA A 43 20.24 -3.68 6.67
C ALA A 43 21.18 -3.69 5.45
N ALA A 44 22.48 -3.94 5.61
CA ALA A 44 23.41 -4.07 4.48
C ALA A 44 23.17 -5.39 3.71
N THR A 45 22.82 -6.45 4.43
CA THR A 45 22.60 -7.79 3.87
C THR A 45 21.11 -8.13 3.69
N ASN A 46 20.21 -7.42 4.40
CA ASN A 46 18.77 -7.62 4.35
C ASN A 46 18.08 -6.47 3.59
N ALA A 47 17.78 -6.70 2.31
CA ALA A 47 17.16 -5.70 1.44
C ALA A 47 15.75 -5.29 1.93
N SER A 48 14.95 -6.24 2.43
CA SER A 48 13.63 -5.97 2.99
C SER A 48 13.71 -5.05 4.22
N LEU A 49 14.62 -5.36 5.14
CA LEU A 49 14.86 -4.53 6.32
C LEU A 49 15.33 -3.12 5.92
N ARG A 50 16.24 -3.01 4.97
CA ARG A 50 16.73 -1.72 4.47
C ARG A 50 15.58 -0.85 3.95
N THR A 51 14.68 -1.42 3.14
CA THR A 51 13.51 -0.73 2.62
C THR A 51 12.57 -0.28 3.74
N MET A 52 12.25 -1.17 4.69
CA MET A 52 11.36 -0.82 5.80
C MET A 52 11.98 0.20 6.76
N PHE A 53 13.29 0.11 6.98
CA PHE A 53 14.04 1.10 7.77
C PHE A 53 13.95 2.48 7.13
N GLN A 54 14.17 2.58 5.82
CA GLN A 54 14.09 3.84 5.08
C GLN A 54 12.67 4.42 5.16
N LYS A 55 11.62 3.64 4.87
CA LYS A 55 10.21 4.07 4.99
C LYS A 55 9.87 4.57 6.40
N ALA A 56 10.34 3.88 7.43
CA ALA A 56 10.13 4.31 8.81
C ALA A 56 10.82 5.65 9.10
N ARG A 57 12.02 5.87 8.56
CA ARG A 57 12.75 7.14 8.67
C ARG A 57 12.03 8.29 7.94
N GLU A 58 11.56 8.07 6.73
CA GLU A 58 10.79 9.03 5.94
C GLU A 58 9.49 9.43 6.65
N ALA A 59 8.81 8.46 7.27
CA ALA A 59 7.65 8.71 8.12
C ALA A 59 7.99 9.40 9.45
N SER A 60 9.28 9.69 9.73
CA SER A 60 9.77 10.30 10.97
C SER A 60 9.57 9.44 12.23
N VAL A 61 9.64 8.12 12.09
CA VAL A 61 9.69 7.22 13.24
C VAL A 61 11.04 7.42 13.98
N PRO A 62 11.04 7.58 15.32
CA PRO A 62 12.29 7.73 16.07
C PRO A 62 13.23 6.53 15.88
N ILE A 63 14.52 6.81 15.69
CA ILE A 63 15.52 5.77 15.38
C ILE A 63 15.58 4.69 16.47
N ASP A 64 15.53 5.08 17.75
CA ASP A 64 15.55 4.15 18.90
C ASP A 64 14.36 3.17 18.84
N THR A 65 13.20 3.60 18.29
CA THR A 65 12.02 2.76 18.12
C THR A 65 12.23 1.75 17.01
N ILE A 66 12.86 2.16 15.89
CA ILE A 66 13.22 1.28 14.78
C ILE A 66 14.24 0.24 15.24
N GLU A 67 15.30 0.64 15.95
CA GLU A 67 16.34 -0.26 16.48
C GLU A 67 15.76 -1.29 17.45
N ARG A 68 14.84 -0.88 18.34
CA ARG A 68 14.15 -1.82 19.23
C ARG A 68 13.30 -2.84 18.46
N ALA A 69 12.65 -2.42 17.37
CA ALA A 69 11.91 -3.36 16.51
C ALA A 69 12.85 -4.37 15.84
N ILE A 70 14.01 -3.94 15.35
CA ILE A 70 15.05 -4.83 14.81
C ILE A 70 15.49 -5.84 15.88
N LYS A 71 15.78 -5.40 17.10
CA LYS A 71 16.18 -6.28 18.21
C LYS A 71 15.11 -7.27 18.61
N ARG A 72 13.81 -6.90 18.54
CA ARG A 72 12.72 -7.86 18.75
C ARG A 72 12.63 -8.87 17.59
N GLY A 73 12.81 -8.41 16.36
CA GLY A 73 12.83 -9.29 15.19
C GLY A 73 13.95 -10.32 15.26
N THR A 74 15.16 -9.92 15.63
CA THR A 74 16.33 -10.80 15.77
C THR A 74 16.30 -11.69 17.02
N GLY A 75 15.37 -11.45 17.95
CA GLY A 75 15.26 -12.19 19.20
C GLY A 75 16.18 -11.71 20.32
N GLU A 76 16.87 -10.59 20.17
CA GLU A 76 17.69 -9.95 21.23
C GLU A 76 16.81 -9.32 22.32
N LEU A 77 15.59 -8.94 21.98
CA LEU A 77 14.56 -8.49 22.91
C LEU A 77 13.32 -9.38 22.75
N GLU A 78 12.57 -9.52 23.86
CA GLU A 78 11.27 -10.20 23.81
C GLU A 78 10.33 -9.43 22.87
N GLY A 79 9.71 -10.15 21.94
CA GLY A 79 8.82 -9.60 20.92
C GLY A 79 7.64 -10.51 20.62
N VAL A 80 6.70 -10.01 19.87
CA VAL A 80 5.52 -10.74 19.41
C VAL A 80 5.83 -11.43 18.08
N ARG A 81 5.33 -12.64 17.89
CA ARG A 81 5.44 -13.31 16.60
C ARG A 81 4.25 -12.93 15.73
N TYR A 82 4.52 -12.18 14.67
CA TYR A 82 3.51 -11.85 13.65
C TYR A 82 3.47 -12.91 12.55
N GLU A 83 2.25 -13.16 12.06
CA GLU A 83 1.97 -13.94 10.86
C GLU A 83 1.41 -13.02 9.78
N ALA A 84 1.92 -13.14 8.54
CA ALA A 84 1.37 -12.49 7.38
C ALA A 84 0.18 -13.30 6.85
N ILE A 85 -0.98 -12.67 6.74
CA ILE A 85 -2.20 -13.29 6.24
C ILE A 85 -2.86 -12.34 5.24
N SER A 86 -3.24 -12.89 4.08
CA SER A 86 -4.04 -12.17 3.09
C SER A 86 -5.49 -12.66 3.15
N TYR A 87 -6.43 -11.73 3.22
CA TYR A 87 -7.86 -11.99 3.11
C TYR A 87 -8.36 -11.45 1.78
N GLU A 88 -9.30 -12.18 1.20
CA GLU A 88 -9.96 -11.83 -0.04
C GLU A 88 -11.44 -11.58 0.20
N GLY A 89 -12.04 -10.68 -0.57
CA GLY A 89 -13.45 -10.35 -0.40
C GLY A 89 -14.00 -9.47 -1.51
N TYR A 90 -15.26 -9.13 -1.34
CA TYR A 90 -15.97 -8.22 -2.23
C TYR A 90 -16.60 -7.08 -1.43
N ALA A 91 -16.44 -5.85 -1.92
CA ALA A 91 -17.20 -4.69 -1.49
C ALA A 91 -18.55 -4.60 -2.23
N PRO A 92 -19.43 -3.67 -1.84
CA PRO A 92 -20.61 -3.33 -2.63
C PRO A 92 -20.26 -3.10 -4.10
N GLY A 93 -21.19 -3.44 -5.00
CA GLY A 93 -20.97 -3.31 -6.45
C GLY A 93 -20.09 -4.40 -7.08
N GLY A 94 -19.74 -5.45 -6.32
CA GLY A 94 -18.87 -6.54 -6.81
C GLY A 94 -17.40 -6.15 -6.92
N VAL A 95 -16.98 -5.06 -6.29
CA VAL A 95 -15.59 -4.63 -6.22
C VAL A 95 -14.76 -5.67 -5.47
N ALA A 96 -13.72 -6.20 -6.11
CA ALA A 96 -12.80 -7.15 -5.50
C ALA A 96 -11.84 -6.43 -4.53
N ILE A 97 -11.59 -7.06 -3.38
CA ILE A 97 -10.68 -6.51 -2.34
C ILE A 97 -9.68 -7.58 -1.91
N ILE A 98 -8.42 -7.16 -1.78
CA ILE A 98 -7.36 -7.92 -1.11
C ILE A 98 -6.91 -7.12 0.12
N ILE A 99 -6.79 -7.80 1.27
CA ILE A 99 -6.43 -7.20 2.56
C ILE A 99 -5.21 -7.94 3.09
N GLU A 100 -4.06 -7.28 3.10
CA GLU A 100 -2.83 -7.82 3.68
C GLU A 100 -2.73 -7.44 5.15
N THR A 101 -2.48 -8.42 6.00
CA THR A 101 -2.39 -8.23 7.45
C THR A 101 -1.10 -8.79 8.03
N LEU A 102 -0.64 -8.19 9.13
CA LEU A 102 0.35 -8.74 10.05
C LEU A 102 -0.28 -8.84 11.43
N THR A 103 -0.51 -10.05 11.90
CA THR A 103 -1.22 -10.31 13.15
C THR A 103 -0.49 -11.27 14.05
N ASP A 104 -0.64 -11.08 15.36
CA ASP A 104 -0.24 -12.01 16.40
C ASP A 104 -1.35 -13.00 16.79
N ASN A 105 -2.57 -12.78 16.27
CA ASN A 105 -3.72 -13.61 16.56
C ASN A 105 -4.65 -13.76 15.35
N ARG A 106 -4.39 -14.79 14.56
CA ARG A 106 -5.13 -15.12 13.34
C ARG A 106 -6.65 -15.18 13.54
N ASN A 107 -7.11 -15.80 14.64
CA ASN A 107 -8.53 -15.99 14.88
C ASN A 107 -9.25 -14.66 15.18
N ARG A 108 -8.62 -13.79 15.97
CA ARG A 108 -9.12 -12.45 16.25
C ARG A 108 -9.24 -11.66 14.95
N THR A 109 -8.15 -11.52 14.20
CA THR A 109 -8.11 -10.73 12.97
C THR A 109 -9.09 -11.23 11.93
N SER A 110 -9.21 -12.56 11.74
CA SER A 110 -10.18 -13.15 10.82
C SER A 110 -11.62 -12.79 11.19
N ALA A 111 -11.97 -12.85 12.48
CA ALA A 111 -13.31 -12.47 12.95
C ALA A 111 -13.58 -10.97 12.76
N GLU A 112 -12.61 -10.13 13.05
CA GLU A 112 -12.71 -8.67 12.95
C GLU A 112 -12.83 -8.22 11.48
N ILE A 113 -11.99 -8.75 10.57
CA ILE A 113 -12.08 -8.46 9.13
C ILE A 113 -13.42 -8.91 8.55
N LYS A 114 -13.88 -10.13 8.89
CA LYS A 114 -15.19 -10.62 8.48
C LYS A 114 -16.34 -9.73 8.98
N HIS A 115 -16.23 -9.26 10.22
CA HIS A 115 -17.21 -8.33 10.78
C HIS A 115 -17.21 -6.97 10.08
N LEU A 116 -16.01 -6.40 9.80
CA LEU A 116 -15.87 -5.13 9.10
C LEU A 116 -16.49 -5.20 7.69
N LEU A 117 -16.18 -6.26 6.94
CA LEU A 117 -16.76 -6.49 5.61
C LEU A 117 -18.29 -6.54 5.70
N SER A 118 -18.85 -7.44 6.53
CA SER A 118 -20.30 -7.63 6.65
C SER A 118 -21.04 -6.38 7.12
N LYS A 119 -20.49 -5.64 8.08
CA LYS A 119 -21.06 -4.41 8.61
C LYS A 119 -21.19 -3.31 7.55
N ASN A 120 -20.27 -3.28 6.60
CA ASN A 120 -20.21 -2.27 5.53
C ASN A 120 -20.74 -2.79 4.18
N GLY A 121 -21.49 -3.90 4.17
CA GLY A 121 -22.13 -4.45 2.99
C GLY A 121 -21.20 -5.22 2.03
N GLY A 122 -20.00 -5.55 2.49
CA GLY A 122 -19.08 -6.45 1.80
C GLY A 122 -19.20 -7.89 2.30
N THR A 123 -18.46 -8.79 1.66
CA THR A 123 -18.40 -10.22 2.00
C THR A 123 -16.97 -10.72 1.93
N ILE A 124 -16.59 -11.61 2.85
CA ILE A 124 -15.33 -12.33 2.75
C ILE A 124 -15.46 -13.43 1.69
N ALA A 125 -14.39 -13.70 0.97
CA ALA A 125 -14.30 -14.75 -0.04
C ALA A 125 -13.27 -15.80 0.37
N GLU A 126 -13.31 -16.95 -0.30
CA GLU A 126 -12.28 -17.98 -0.14
C GLU A 126 -10.95 -17.52 -0.78
N PRO A 127 -9.81 -17.99 -0.24
CA PRO A 127 -8.51 -17.70 -0.85
C PRO A 127 -8.45 -18.09 -2.33
N GLY A 128 -7.96 -17.19 -3.18
CA GLY A 128 -7.90 -17.36 -4.63
C GLY A 128 -9.14 -16.88 -5.39
N ALA A 129 -10.17 -16.39 -4.69
CA ALA A 129 -11.41 -15.93 -5.34
C ALA A 129 -11.22 -14.63 -6.13
N VAL A 130 -10.35 -13.74 -5.68
CA VAL A 130 -10.14 -12.42 -6.30
C VAL A 130 -8.68 -12.12 -6.64
N SER A 131 -7.71 -12.80 -6.04
CA SER A 131 -6.27 -12.52 -6.22
C SER A 131 -5.81 -12.60 -7.67
N TRP A 132 -6.43 -13.44 -8.49
CA TRP A 132 -6.15 -13.55 -9.93
C TRP A 132 -6.51 -12.30 -10.74
N GLN A 133 -7.28 -11.38 -10.17
CA GLN A 133 -7.65 -10.10 -10.80
C GLN A 133 -6.58 -9.01 -10.59
N PHE A 134 -5.52 -9.31 -9.86
CA PHE A 134 -4.48 -8.35 -9.52
C PHE A 134 -3.11 -8.87 -9.92
N ASP A 135 -2.30 -8.01 -10.52
CA ASP A 135 -0.90 -8.27 -10.83
C ASP A 135 0.00 -7.59 -9.80
N ARG A 136 1.03 -8.29 -9.36
CA ARG A 136 2.08 -7.68 -8.56
C ARG A 136 2.98 -6.84 -9.46
N LYS A 137 3.11 -5.55 -9.17
CA LYS A 137 3.92 -4.59 -9.95
C LYS A 137 4.77 -3.73 -9.03
N GLY A 138 5.85 -3.17 -9.61
CA GLY A 138 6.55 -2.05 -9.02
C GLY A 138 5.93 -0.73 -9.45
N LEU A 139 5.84 0.24 -8.55
CA LEU A 139 5.47 1.62 -8.87
C LEU A 139 6.57 2.55 -8.42
N VAL A 140 7.04 3.40 -9.32
CA VAL A 140 7.98 4.49 -9.02
C VAL A 140 7.27 5.81 -9.24
N GLU A 141 7.00 6.54 -8.16
CA GLU A 141 6.39 7.86 -8.21
C GLU A 141 7.48 8.91 -8.35
N VAL A 142 7.35 9.75 -9.39
CA VAL A 142 8.26 10.85 -9.69
C VAL A 142 7.53 12.19 -9.54
N LYS A 143 8.26 13.19 -9.06
CA LYS A 143 7.73 14.52 -8.79
C LYS A 143 7.49 15.27 -10.09
N GLY A 144 6.26 15.79 -10.28
CA GLY A 144 5.91 16.70 -11.36
C GLY A 144 6.09 18.19 -11.00
N PRO A 145 5.74 19.09 -11.91
CA PRO A 145 5.28 18.81 -13.27
C PRO A 145 6.44 18.44 -14.19
N LEU A 146 6.17 17.57 -15.18
CA LEU A 146 7.12 17.10 -16.17
C LEU A 146 6.49 17.14 -17.57
N ASP A 147 7.32 17.22 -18.60
CA ASP A 147 6.92 16.98 -19.98
C ASP A 147 6.60 15.48 -20.16
N GLU A 148 5.38 15.16 -20.61
CA GLU A 148 4.90 13.77 -20.69
C GLU A 148 5.67 12.97 -21.76
N ASP A 149 6.02 13.58 -22.89
CA ASP A 149 6.75 12.91 -23.97
C ASP A 149 8.17 12.57 -23.50
N GLN A 150 8.83 13.49 -22.83
CA GLN A 150 10.16 13.28 -22.24
C GLN A 150 10.13 12.21 -21.13
N LEU A 151 9.10 12.22 -20.29
CA LEU A 151 8.95 11.23 -19.22
C LEU A 151 8.70 9.83 -19.80
N LEU A 152 7.91 9.73 -20.88
CA LEU A 152 7.67 8.47 -21.56
C LEU A 152 8.98 7.87 -22.10
N GLU A 153 9.80 8.69 -22.72
CA GLU A 153 11.12 8.27 -23.23
C GLU A 153 12.01 7.74 -22.08
N TRP A 154 12.14 8.51 -21.01
CA TRP A 154 12.93 8.12 -19.83
C TRP A 154 12.35 6.89 -19.11
N ALA A 155 11.03 6.78 -18.98
CA ALA A 155 10.41 5.62 -18.36
C ALA A 155 10.68 4.33 -19.14
N LEU A 156 10.58 4.38 -20.47
CA LEU A 156 10.88 3.23 -21.35
C LEU A 156 12.37 2.89 -21.33
N GLU A 157 13.25 3.89 -21.37
CA GLU A 157 14.72 3.69 -21.30
C GLU A 157 15.12 3.09 -19.95
N ALA A 158 14.47 3.48 -18.86
CA ALA A 158 14.67 2.92 -17.54
C ALA A 158 14.16 1.49 -17.37
N GLY A 159 13.36 0.96 -18.30
CA GLY A 159 12.73 -0.36 -18.22
C GLY A 159 11.34 -0.34 -17.60
N GLY A 160 10.68 0.81 -17.53
CA GLY A 160 9.27 0.92 -17.16
C GLY A 160 8.34 0.36 -18.24
N GLU A 161 7.21 -0.21 -17.82
CA GLU A 161 6.21 -0.78 -18.74
C GLU A 161 5.17 0.26 -19.16
N ASN A 162 4.84 1.16 -18.27
CA ASN A 162 3.82 2.19 -18.48
C ASN A 162 4.03 3.34 -17.52
N PHE A 163 3.43 4.50 -17.82
CA PHE A 163 3.36 5.62 -16.91
C PHE A 163 1.96 6.23 -16.88
N SER A 164 1.63 6.92 -15.79
CA SER A 164 0.36 7.64 -15.66
C SER A 164 0.52 8.86 -14.77
N ALA A 165 -0.23 9.93 -15.07
CA ALA A 165 -0.31 11.10 -14.20
C ALA A 165 -1.09 10.76 -12.92
N GLN A 166 -0.62 11.23 -11.76
CA GLN A 166 -1.26 11.07 -10.45
C GLN A 166 -1.22 12.39 -9.67
N GLY A 167 -2.27 13.19 -9.83
CA GLY A 167 -2.29 14.55 -9.30
C GLY A 167 -1.20 15.40 -9.95
N ASP A 168 -0.29 15.93 -9.11
CA ASP A 168 0.84 16.75 -9.57
C ASP A 168 2.10 15.90 -9.91
N ASN A 169 2.04 14.59 -9.70
CA ASN A 169 3.16 13.65 -9.92
C ASN A 169 2.84 12.69 -11.07
N PHE A 170 3.84 11.86 -11.40
CA PHE A 170 3.68 10.76 -12.35
C PHE A 170 4.10 9.44 -11.69
N VAL A 171 3.50 8.36 -12.11
CA VAL A 171 3.82 7.01 -11.63
C VAL A 171 4.25 6.15 -12.81
N VAL A 172 5.46 5.61 -12.72
CA VAL A 172 6.00 4.63 -13.65
C VAL A 172 5.76 3.23 -13.10
N THR A 173 5.10 2.38 -13.89
CA THR A 173 4.84 0.97 -13.55
C THR A 173 5.97 0.10 -14.09
N THR A 174 6.39 -0.88 -13.29
CA THR A 174 7.51 -1.78 -13.62
C THR A 174 7.17 -3.23 -13.27
N GLU A 175 7.94 -4.19 -13.75
CA GLU A 175 7.98 -5.51 -13.15
C GLU A 175 8.45 -5.43 -11.69
N PRO A 176 7.98 -6.33 -10.80
CA PRO A 176 8.33 -6.28 -9.37
C PRO A 176 9.83 -6.33 -9.08
N THR A 177 10.58 -7.07 -9.91
CA THR A 177 12.04 -7.23 -9.77
C THR A 177 12.82 -5.99 -10.16
N ASP A 178 12.23 -5.12 -10.99
CA ASP A 178 12.94 -4.03 -11.66
C ASP A 178 12.73 -2.67 -11.00
N VAL A 179 11.85 -2.60 -9.98
CA VAL A 179 11.51 -1.35 -9.29
C VAL A 179 12.74 -0.56 -8.81
N GLY A 180 13.75 -1.25 -8.29
CA GLY A 180 14.98 -0.61 -7.82
C GLY A 180 15.84 -0.06 -8.97
N VAL A 181 15.96 -0.83 -10.05
CA VAL A 181 16.74 -0.45 -11.24
C VAL A 181 16.08 0.75 -11.93
N VAL A 182 14.75 0.70 -12.11
CA VAL A 182 13.98 1.78 -12.73
C VAL A 182 14.04 3.05 -11.88
N ARG A 183 13.91 2.94 -10.56
CA ARG A 183 14.09 4.08 -9.64
C ARG A 183 15.45 4.75 -9.83
N ASP A 184 16.53 3.97 -9.78
CA ASP A 184 17.90 4.48 -9.86
C ASP A 184 18.18 5.12 -11.23
N ALA A 185 17.62 4.56 -12.32
CA ALA A 185 17.72 5.13 -13.65
C ALA A 185 16.97 6.46 -13.76
N LEU A 186 15.72 6.54 -13.26
CA LEU A 186 14.94 7.78 -13.26
C LEU A 186 15.61 8.88 -12.42
N GLU A 187 16.18 8.52 -11.27
CA GLU A 187 16.96 9.45 -10.45
C GLU A 187 18.21 9.92 -11.22
N GLY A 188 18.87 9.03 -11.99
CA GLY A 188 19.99 9.36 -12.86
C GLY A 188 19.66 10.34 -13.99
N PHE A 189 18.42 10.37 -14.48
CA PHE A 189 17.91 11.39 -15.41
C PHE A 189 17.58 12.73 -14.72
N GLY A 190 17.79 12.83 -13.40
CA GLY A 190 17.56 14.05 -12.62
C GLY A 190 16.15 14.21 -12.10
N LEU A 191 15.32 13.15 -12.15
CA LEU A 191 13.97 13.18 -11.63
C LEU A 191 13.96 13.04 -10.10
N GLY A 192 13.11 13.82 -9.44
CA GLY A 192 12.87 13.68 -8.00
C GLY A 192 11.98 12.48 -7.71
N ILE A 193 12.51 11.45 -7.07
CA ILE A 193 11.76 10.27 -6.68
C ILE A 193 10.94 10.59 -5.41
N VAL A 194 9.63 10.35 -5.46
CA VAL A 194 8.71 10.49 -4.33
C VAL A 194 8.60 9.18 -3.55
N SER A 195 8.40 8.07 -4.28
CA SER A 195 8.35 6.72 -3.69
C SER A 195 8.73 5.66 -4.73
N ALA A 196 9.11 4.47 -4.25
CA ALA A 196 9.34 3.28 -5.09
C ALA A 196 8.88 2.04 -4.30
N ASP A 197 7.76 1.45 -4.69
CA ASP A 197 7.06 0.45 -3.91
C ASP A 197 6.56 -0.73 -4.74
N LEU A 198 6.43 -1.88 -4.10
CA LEU A 198 5.69 -3.02 -4.65
C LEU A 198 4.22 -2.89 -4.29
N THR A 199 3.34 -3.17 -5.24
CA THR A 199 1.89 -3.07 -5.05
C THR A 199 1.15 -4.17 -5.83
N LEU A 200 -0.16 -4.25 -5.61
CA LEU A 200 -1.08 -5.03 -6.42
C LEU A 200 -1.90 -4.08 -7.30
N VAL A 201 -1.79 -4.25 -8.61
CA VAL A 201 -2.50 -3.46 -9.62
C VAL A 201 -3.63 -4.29 -10.20
N PRO A 202 -4.87 -3.81 -10.20
CA PRO A 202 -5.99 -4.56 -10.78
C PRO A 202 -5.87 -4.62 -12.30
N GLN A 203 -6.11 -5.82 -12.87
CA GLN A 203 -6.16 -6.04 -14.32
C GLN A 203 -7.40 -5.39 -14.95
N ASN A 204 -8.52 -5.37 -14.22
CA ASN A 204 -9.77 -4.79 -14.67
C ASN A 204 -10.37 -3.93 -13.55
N LEU A 205 -10.95 -2.80 -13.92
CA LEU A 205 -11.61 -1.89 -13.01
C LEU A 205 -13.12 -2.07 -13.05
N ILE A 206 -13.76 -1.99 -11.88
CA ILE A 206 -15.22 -1.98 -11.72
C ILE A 206 -15.68 -0.52 -11.58
N PRO A 207 -16.39 0.05 -12.56
CA PRO A 207 -16.87 1.41 -12.47
C PRO A 207 -17.98 1.52 -11.42
N VAL A 208 -17.81 2.41 -10.44
CA VAL A 208 -18.80 2.71 -9.40
C VAL A 208 -19.31 4.13 -9.64
N GLN A 209 -20.44 4.22 -10.37
CA GLN A 209 -21.01 5.49 -10.82
C GLN A 209 -22.05 6.06 -9.84
N ASP A 210 -22.71 5.20 -9.06
CA ASP A 210 -23.68 5.62 -8.05
C ASP A 210 -22.96 6.20 -6.83
N GLU A 211 -23.26 7.45 -6.47
CA GLU A 211 -22.60 8.15 -5.37
C GLU A 211 -22.81 7.48 -4.01
N ALA A 212 -23.99 6.91 -3.77
CA ALA A 212 -24.30 6.23 -2.51
C ALA A 212 -23.54 4.89 -2.41
N GLU A 213 -23.37 4.19 -3.53
CA GLU A 213 -22.54 2.98 -3.60
C GLU A 213 -21.06 3.31 -3.42
N ALA A 214 -20.56 4.34 -4.12
CA ALA A 214 -19.19 4.81 -3.98
C ALA A 214 -18.86 5.18 -2.52
N LYS A 215 -19.75 5.91 -1.84
CA LYS A 215 -19.59 6.23 -0.41
C LYS A 215 -19.55 4.97 0.48
N ARG A 216 -20.31 3.92 0.16
CA ARG A 216 -20.25 2.64 0.90
C ARG A 216 -18.92 1.93 0.68
N VAL A 217 -18.42 1.88 -0.57
CA VAL A 217 -17.12 1.31 -0.91
C VAL A 217 -16.01 2.06 -0.16
N LEU A 218 -15.97 3.39 -0.24
CA LEU A 218 -14.94 4.21 0.39
C LEU A 218 -14.94 4.07 1.93
N ARG A 219 -16.13 4.05 2.56
CA ARG A 219 -16.24 3.82 4.01
C ARG A 219 -15.73 2.43 4.42
N LEU A 220 -16.01 1.42 3.61
CA LEU A 220 -15.48 0.08 3.85
C LEU A 220 -13.95 0.07 3.75
N MET A 221 -13.40 0.70 2.71
CA MET A 221 -11.94 0.82 2.53
C MET A 221 -11.29 1.51 3.71
N ASP A 222 -11.86 2.63 4.18
CA ASP A 222 -11.36 3.36 5.34
C ASP A 222 -11.45 2.53 6.62
N ALA A 223 -12.56 1.84 6.84
CA ALA A 223 -12.75 1.01 8.02
C ALA A 223 -11.78 -0.18 8.08
N ILE A 224 -11.47 -0.79 6.93
CA ILE A 224 -10.49 -1.88 6.83
C ILE A 224 -9.07 -1.34 7.05
N ASP A 225 -8.70 -0.25 6.38
CA ASP A 225 -7.35 0.31 6.50
C ASP A 225 -7.07 0.87 7.90
N ASP A 226 -8.12 1.29 8.61
CA ASP A 226 -8.04 1.74 10.01
C ASP A 226 -7.80 0.60 11.01
N HIS A 227 -7.93 -0.66 10.59
CA HIS A 227 -7.68 -1.81 11.46
C HIS A 227 -6.18 -1.97 11.75
N ASP A 228 -5.84 -2.20 13.02
CA ASP A 228 -4.44 -2.22 13.48
C ASP A 228 -3.57 -3.28 12.81
N ASP A 229 -4.14 -4.45 12.52
CA ASP A 229 -3.39 -5.56 11.91
C ASP A 229 -3.29 -5.44 10.38
N VAL A 230 -4.11 -4.59 9.73
CA VAL A 230 -4.07 -4.38 8.29
C VAL A 230 -2.86 -3.55 7.90
N GLN A 231 -2.10 -4.04 6.93
CA GLN A 231 -0.95 -3.34 6.37
C GLN A 231 -1.32 -2.61 5.09
N ASN A 232 -1.93 -3.33 4.15
CA ASN A 232 -2.35 -2.80 2.87
C ASN A 232 -3.76 -3.29 2.53
N VAL A 233 -4.50 -2.48 1.79
CA VAL A 233 -5.79 -2.84 1.19
C VAL A 233 -5.72 -2.50 -0.28
N TYR A 234 -6.11 -3.42 -1.14
CA TYR A 234 -6.18 -3.23 -2.58
C TYR A 234 -7.60 -3.49 -3.06
N ALA A 235 -8.05 -2.72 -4.04
CA ALA A 235 -9.38 -2.88 -4.61
C ALA A 235 -9.39 -2.48 -6.08
N ASN A 236 -10.32 -3.04 -6.85
CA ASN A 236 -10.42 -2.81 -8.29
C ASN A 236 -11.54 -1.84 -8.68
N PHE A 237 -11.96 -0.93 -7.78
CA PHE A 237 -12.98 0.06 -8.12
C PHE A 237 -12.42 1.20 -8.98
N ASP A 238 -13.30 1.79 -9.79
CA ASP A 238 -13.07 3.05 -10.47
C ASP A 238 -14.18 4.04 -10.08
N ILE A 239 -13.80 5.07 -9.31
CA ILE A 239 -14.68 6.13 -8.80
C ILE A 239 -14.16 7.45 -9.37
N SER A 240 -15.09 8.32 -9.84
CA SER A 240 -14.73 9.61 -10.41
C SER A 240 -14.07 10.53 -9.39
N ASP A 241 -13.20 11.44 -9.89
CA ASP A 241 -12.50 12.41 -9.05
C ASP A 241 -13.46 13.33 -8.30
N GLU A 242 -14.63 13.63 -8.92
CA GLU A 242 -15.68 14.46 -8.30
C GLU A 242 -16.25 13.78 -7.03
N ILE A 243 -16.55 12.48 -7.11
CA ILE A 243 -17.05 11.73 -5.95
C ILE A 243 -15.97 11.60 -4.88
N LEU A 244 -14.72 11.33 -5.28
CA LEU A 244 -13.60 11.24 -4.34
C LEU A 244 -13.32 12.57 -3.62
N ALA A 245 -13.41 13.70 -4.32
CA ALA A 245 -13.21 15.03 -3.74
C ALA A 245 -14.30 15.40 -2.73
N ASN A 246 -15.54 14.94 -2.95
CA ASN A 246 -16.70 15.20 -2.10
C ASN A 246 -16.84 14.17 -0.95
N PHE A 247 -16.00 13.14 -0.93
CA PHE A 247 -16.01 12.16 0.16
C PHE A 247 -15.29 12.74 1.39
N GLU A 248 -16.09 13.04 2.40
CA GLU A 248 -15.62 13.31 3.77
C GLU A 248 -15.76 12.04 4.58
N GLY A 249 -14.62 11.43 4.91
CA GLY A 249 -14.56 10.18 5.66
C GLY A 249 -15.02 10.30 7.10
#